data_ef43ab852b4e615b42dfcb45d94129d8
#
_entry.id   ef43ab852b4e615b42dfcb45d94129d8
#
_cell.length_a   1.000
_cell.length_b   1.000
_cell.length_c   1.000
_cell.angle_alpha   90.00
_cell.angle_beta   90.00
_cell.angle_gamma   90.00
#
_symmetry.space_group_name_H-M   'P 1'
#
loop_
_entity.id
_entity.type
_entity.pdbx_description
1 polymer ?
#
loop_
_entity_poly.entity_id
_entity_poly.type
_entity_poly.pdbx_seq_one_letter_code
_entity_poly.pdbx_strand_id
1 'polypeptide(L)'
;IIMKYPIGLSIILNALAAISILSGCSDYLDREYDSFIDNEMTFTSYERTSKFLVNAYRYLPDGFNRIGSEAMLDAATDDAEHANASCNIQHFNTGAWNSRSNPDDLWNKYYAGIRIANEFIENVDRVNLDKYRLDPDNQNEYQNRLNDLKTWKYEARFLRAFFHFELVKRFGPVPVITSTLSVNADYSETPRPSMDDCISFISSECDKVAEVLDLTPGRGIDSDLGRATKGAALALKSRVLLYAASPLYLDWQNFSESDLPSDMEKWKAAAQAAKDVIDLGIYSLYGSYATLFKNNFQNSEFILMRRYGNNSDFEKYNFPVSYGGVGGINTSLNLVDSYE
;
A
#
# COMPACT_ATOMS: atom_id res chain seq x y z
N ILE A 1 -8.52 -47.14 -72.15
CA ILE A 1 -7.13 -47.40 -71.75
C ILE A 1 -7.03 -47.14 -70.22
N ILE A 2 -7.05 -48.21 -69.42
CA ILE A 2 -6.90 -48.13 -67.96
C ILE A 2 -5.38 -48.25 -67.70
N MET A 3 -4.75 -47.16 -67.33
CA MET A 3 -3.37 -47.15 -66.86
C MET A 3 -3.30 -47.82 -65.46
N LYS A 4 -2.71 -49.01 -65.37
CA LYS A 4 -2.36 -49.71 -64.14
C LYS A 4 -1.10 -49.06 -63.58
N TYR A 5 -1.22 -48.30 -62.53
CA TYR A 5 -0.06 -47.84 -61.76
C TYR A 5 0.60 -49.04 -61.04
N PRO A 6 1.94 -49.17 -61.03
CA PRO A 6 2.60 -50.27 -60.33
C PRO A 6 2.36 -50.14 -58.82
N ILE A 7 1.92 -51.22 -58.17
CA ILE A 7 1.60 -51.34 -56.76
C ILE A 7 2.71 -50.79 -55.83
N GLY A 8 3.98 -50.89 -56.27
CA GLY A 8 5.14 -50.37 -55.55
C GLY A 8 5.14 -48.83 -55.38
N LEU A 9 4.62 -48.08 -56.37
CA LEU A 9 4.60 -46.61 -56.30
C LEU A 9 3.56 -46.12 -55.28
N SER A 10 2.45 -46.81 -55.16
CA SER A 10 1.39 -46.51 -54.17
C SER A 10 1.85 -46.78 -52.72
N ILE A 11 2.66 -47.82 -52.50
CA ILE A 11 3.21 -48.14 -51.18
C ILE A 11 4.27 -47.11 -50.77
N ILE A 12 5.10 -46.65 -51.68
CA ILE A 12 6.10 -45.61 -51.42
C ILE A 12 5.43 -44.27 -51.12
N LEU A 13 4.39 -43.90 -51.84
CA LEU A 13 3.64 -42.66 -51.62
C LEU A 13 2.94 -42.65 -50.27
N ASN A 14 2.35 -43.78 -49.86
CA ASN A 14 1.71 -43.91 -48.55
C ASN A 14 2.72 -43.93 -47.39
N ALA A 15 3.91 -44.51 -47.59
CA ALA A 15 5.00 -44.49 -46.62
C ALA A 15 5.57 -43.07 -46.41
N LEU A 16 5.74 -42.29 -47.50
CA LEU A 16 6.16 -40.90 -47.45
C LEU A 16 5.10 -39.99 -46.77
N ALA A 17 3.83 -40.22 -47.05
CA ALA A 17 2.73 -39.51 -46.38
C ALA A 17 2.64 -39.82 -44.88
N ALA A 18 2.89 -41.07 -44.47
CA ALA A 18 2.92 -41.46 -43.07
C ALA A 18 4.11 -40.85 -42.30
N ILE A 19 5.29 -40.72 -42.95
CA ILE A 19 6.48 -40.09 -42.35
C ILE A 19 6.27 -38.58 -42.18
N SER A 20 5.58 -37.89 -43.08
CA SER A 20 5.29 -36.45 -42.95
C SER A 20 4.21 -36.13 -41.88
N ILE A 21 3.40 -37.10 -41.48
CA ILE A 21 2.43 -36.92 -40.41
C ILE A 21 3.09 -37.11 -39.01
N LEU A 22 4.24 -37.85 -38.94
CA LEU A 22 4.98 -38.11 -37.72
C LEU A 22 5.99 -37.01 -37.36
N SER A 23 6.29 -36.07 -38.27
CA SER A 23 7.09 -34.89 -37.98
C SER A 23 6.23 -33.74 -37.43
N GLY A 24 5.37 -34.03 -36.46
CA GLY A 24 4.71 -33.00 -35.65
C GLY A 24 5.76 -32.26 -34.83
N CYS A 25 5.79 -30.93 -34.93
CA CYS A 25 6.66 -30.09 -34.13
C CYS A 25 6.42 -30.40 -32.64
N SER A 26 7.36 -31.08 -31.99
CA SER A 26 7.34 -31.29 -30.52
C SER A 26 7.33 -29.95 -29.81
N ASP A 27 7.96 -28.92 -30.34
CA ASP A 27 8.01 -27.56 -29.76
C ASP A 27 6.67 -26.85 -29.69
N TYR A 28 5.62 -27.32 -30.40
CA TYR A 28 4.29 -26.70 -30.31
C TYR A 28 3.50 -27.21 -29.10
N LEU A 29 3.82 -28.41 -28.59
CA LEU A 29 3.18 -29.00 -27.40
C LEU A 29 3.95 -28.68 -26.13
N ASP A 30 5.24 -28.36 -26.22
CA ASP A 30 6.09 -27.89 -25.13
C ASP A 30 6.00 -26.37 -24.93
N ARG A 31 4.83 -25.78 -25.16
CA ARG A 31 4.55 -24.45 -24.64
C ARG A 31 4.58 -24.58 -23.13
N GLU A 32 5.74 -24.28 -22.53
CA GLU A 32 5.74 -23.86 -21.14
C GLU A 32 4.65 -22.81 -20.97
N TYR A 33 3.71 -23.09 -20.09
CA TYR A 33 2.69 -22.10 -19.77
C TYR A 33 3.41 -20.87 -19.20
N ASP A 34 3.62 -19.87 -20.03
CA ASP A 34 4.25 -18.56 -19.74
C ASP A 34 3.37 -17.75 -18.75
N SER A 35 2.50 -18.43 -18.01
CA SER A 35 1.58 -17.87 -17.04
C SER A 35 2.13 -17.86 -15.60
N PHE A 36 3.25 -18.51 -15.33
CA PHE A 36 3.92 -18.46 -14.03
C PHE A 36 5.07 -17.44 -14.11
N ILE A 37 4.74 -16.19 -13.79
CA ILE A 37 5.76 -15.16 -13.55
C ILE A 37 6.32 -15.42 -12.16
N ASP A 38 7.52 -15.94 -12.08
CA ASP A 38 8.25 -16.11 -10.83
C ASP A 38 8.96 -14.83 -10.38
N ASN A 39 9.57 -14.88 -9.20
CA ASN A 39 10.31 -13.75 -8.66
C ASN A 39 11.51 -13.37 -9.51
N GLU A 40 12.18 -14.34 -10.13
CA GLU A 40 13.33 -14.08 -10.98
C GLU A 40 12.91 -13.30 -12.23
N MET A 41 11.87 -13.76 -12.92
CA MET A 41 11.29 -13.05 -14.06
C MET A 41 10.76 -11.65 -13.72
N THR A 42 10.28 -11.47 -12.51
CA THR A 42 9.78 -10.18 -12.02
C THR A 42 10.92 -9.19 -11.80
N PHE A 43 11.94 -9.58 -11.05
CA PHE A 43 13.00 -8.68 -10.60
C PHE A 43 14.20 -8.60 -11.53
N THR A 44 14.20 -9.28 -12.68
CA THR A 44 15.14 -9.05 -13.78
C THR A 44 14.61 -8.04 -14.80
N SER A 45 13.31 -7.75 -14.80
CA SER A 45 12.65 -6.81 -15.71
C SER A 45 12.29 -5.50 -15.03
N TYR A 46 12.75 -4.37 -15.57
CA TYR A 46 12.44 -3.04 -15.08
C TYR A 46 10.93 -2.77 -15.02
N GLU A 47 10.20 -3.10 -16.08
CA GLU A 47 8.75 -2.86 -16.19
C GLU A 47 7.95 -3.73 -15.22
N ARG A 48 8.34 -5.00 -15.03
CA ARG A 48 7.68 -5.90 -14.06
C ARG A 48 7.97 -5.47 -12.63
N THR A 49 9.21 -5.09 -12.34
CA THR A 49 9.62 -4.56 -11.02
C THR A 49 8.84 -3.30 -10.65
N SER A 50 8.66 -2.37 -11.60
CA SER A 50 7.81 -1.19 -11.39
C SER A 50 6.38 -1.57 -11.02
N LYS A 51 5.76 -2.50 -11.75
CA LYS A 51 4.39 -2.98 -11.47
C LYS A 51 4.29 -3.69 -10.12
N PHE A 52 5.34 -4.40 -9.72
CA PHE A 52 5.38 -5.06 -8.41
C PHE A 52 5.36 -4.03 -7.27
N LEU A 53 6.11 -2.93 -7.37
CA LEU A 53 6.04 -1.83 -6.41
C LEU A 53 4.63 -1.22 -6.34
N VAL A 54 4.00 -0.97 -7.49
CA VAL A 54 2.63 -0.43 -7.53
C VAL A 54 1.66 -1.34 -6.79
N ASN A 55 1.86 -2.67 -6.83
CA ASN A 55 1.04 -3.59 -6.05
C ASN A 55 1.18 -3.39 -4.53
N ALA A 56 2.35 -2.97 -4.03
CA ALA A 56 2.53 -2.64 -2.62
C ALA A 56 1.64 -1.46 -2.17
N TYR A 57 1.42 -0.47 -3.02
CA TYR A 57 0.54 0.66 -2.74
C TYR A 57 -0.93 0.27 -2.53
N ARG A 58 -1.37 -0.90 -3.02
CA ARG A 58 -2.75 -1.40 -2.82
C ARG A 58 -3.07 -1.67 -1.34
N TYR A 59 -2.06 -1.86 -0.51
CA TYR A 59 -2.21 -2.09 0.93
C TYR A 59 -2.38 -0.80 1.75
N LEU A 60 -2.21 0.37 1.16
CA LEU A 60 -2.57 1.63 1.80
C LEU A 60 -4.04 1.60 2.28
N PRO A 61 -4.38 2.33 3.35
CA PRO A 61 -5.75 2.42 3.82
C PRO A 61 -6.73 2.77 2.71
N ASP A 62 -7.92 2.24 2.80
CA ASP A 62 -9.03 2.68 1.97
C ASP A 62 -9.45 4.10 2.39
N GLY A 63 -9.96 4.90 1.45
CA GLY A 63 -10.45 6.22 1.74
C GLY A 63 -11.54 6.20 2.81
N PHE A 64 -11.58 7.24 3.66
CA PHE A 64 -12.58 7.40 4.72
C PHE A 64 -12.57 6.33 5.81
N ASN A 65 -11.51 5.47 5.91
CA ASN A 65 -11.39 4.42 6.93
C ASN A 65 -12.66 3.58 7.09
N ARG A 66 -13.22 3.10 6.00
CA ARG A 66 -14.45 2.29 6.04
C ARG A 66 -14.24 0.96 6.74
N ILE A 67 -15.17 0.61 7.62
CA ILE A 67 -15.23 -0.68 8.30
C ILE A 67 -16.23 -1.58 7.57
N GLY A 68 -15.78 -2.77 7.20
CA GLY A 68 -16.63 -3.74 6.48
C GLY A 68 -17.14 -3.25 5.12
N SER A 69 -16.48 -2.26 4.50
CA SER A 69 -16.85 -1.59 3.25
C SER A 69 -18.17 -0.80 3.26
N GLU A 70 -18.86 -0.69 4.39
CA GLU A 70 -20.19 -0.07 4.46
C GLU A 70 -20.18 1.27 5.21
N ALA A 71 -19.50 1.35 6.34
CA ALA A 71 -19.51 2.53 7.20
C ALA A 71 -18.13 3.15 7.34
N MET A 72 -18.05 4.47 7.40
CA MET A 72 -16.82 5.17 7.81
C MET A 72 -16.60 4.97 9.32
N LEU A 73 -15.33 4.99 9.72
CA LEU A 73 -14.94 4.86 11.14
C LEU A 73 -15.55 5.96 12.03
N ASP A 74 -15.93 7.06 11.43
CA ASP A 74 -16.67 8.17 12.05
C ASP A 74 -17.93 7.69 12.79
N ALA A 75 -18.65 6.70 12.22
CA ALA A 75 -19.81 6.08 12.86
C ALA A 75 -19.49 5.22 14.11
N ALA A 76 -18.23 5.16 14.53
CA ALA A 76 -17.80 4.57 15.81
C ALA A 76 -17.38 5.63 16.82
N THR A 77 -17.73 6.89 16.60
CA THR A 77 -17.43 8.04 17.46
C THR A 77 -18.74 8.67 17.97
N ASP A 78 -18.64 9.71 18.74
CA ASP A 78 -19.79 10.52 19.18
C ASP A 78 -20.33 11.47 18.08
N ASP A 79 -19.66 11.53 16.93
CA ASP A 79 -20.09 12.37 15.78
C ASP A 79 -21.21 11.71 14.97
N ALA A 80 -21.17 10.38 14.80
CA ALA A 80 -22.12 9.69 13.97
C ALA A 80 -22.42 8.27 14.45
N GLU A 81 -23.54 7.72 13.97
CA GLU A 81 -23.95 6.36 14.23
C GLU A 81 -24.52 5.72 12.96
N HIS A 82 -24.34 4.40 12.80
CA HIS A 82 -24.94 3.67 11.69
C HIS A 82 -26.30 3.13 12.07
N ALA A 83 -27.36 3.45 11.27
CA ALA A 83 -28.73 3.07 11.53
C ALA A 83 -28.98 1.55 11.48
N ASN A 84 -28.16 0.79 10.76
CA ASN A 84 -28.26 -0.67 10.72
C ASN A 84 -27.54 -1.30 11.90
N ALA A 85 -28.31 -1.84 12.85
CA ALA A 85 -27.78 -2.51 14.04
C ALA A 85 -26.90 -3.74 13.74
N SER A 86 -27.02 -4.33 12.55
CA SER A 86 -26.20 -5.47 12.11
C SER A 86 -24.90 -5.06 11.40
N CYS A 87 -24.64 -3.77 11.22
CA CYS A 87 -23.41 -3.30 10.61
C CYS A 87 -22.22 -3.53 11.56
N ASN A 88 -21.10 -3.98 11.04
CA ASN A 88 -19.91 -4.28 11.84
C ASN A 88 -19.41 -3.09 12.68
N ILE A 89 -19.62 -1.86 12.22
CA ILE A 89 -19.25 -0.65 12.96
C ILE A 89 -19.95 -0.57 14.30
N GLN A 90 -21.17 -1.09 14.42
CA GLN A 90 -21.95 -1.09 15.66
C GLN A 90 -21.31 -1.92 16.80
N HIS A 91 -20.39 -2.82 16.49
CA HIS A 91 -19.62 -3.51 17.53
C HIS A 91 -18.79 -2.55 18.40
N PHE A 92 -18.33 -1.44 17.85
CA PHE A 92 -17.66 -0.40 18.65
C PHE A 92 -18.64 0.31 19.57
N ASN A 93 -19.80 0.72 19.06
CA ASN A 93 -20.81 1.48 19.82
C ASN A 93 -21.46 0.65 20.92
N THR A 94 -21.62 -0.66 20.70
CA THR A 94 -22.23 -1.59 21.66
C THR A 94 -21.20 -2.25 22.59
N GLY A 95 -19.90 -2.01 22.41
CA GLY A 95 -18.85 -2.70 23.17
C GLY A 95 -18.73 -4.20 22.88
N ALA A 96 -19.29 -4.68 21.77
CA ALA A 96 -19.29 -6.09 21.39
C ALA A 96 -17.97 -6.55 20.75
N TRP A 97 -16.96 -5.71 20.68
CA TRP A 97 -15.64 -6.04 20.15
C TRP A 97 -14.66 -6.46 21.25
N ASN A 98 -13.69 -7.28 20.89
CA ASN A 98 -12.63 -7.75 21.79
C ASN A 98 -11.44 -8.27 20.99
N SER A 99 -10.39 -8.78 21.66
CA SER A 99 -9.17 -9.29 21.03
C SER A 99 -9.37 -10.47 20.04
N ARG A 100 -10.52 -11.11 20.04
CA ARG A 100 -10.88 -12.22 19.13
C ARG A 100 -11.89 -11.80 18.07
N SER A 101 -12.54 -10.67 18.27
CA SER A 101 -13.56 -10.15 17.35
C SER A 101 -13.38 -8.64 17.23
N ASN A 102 -12.51 -8.22 16.33
CA ASN A 102 -12.23 -6.81 16.07
C ASN A 102 -12.71 -6.46 14.65
N PRO A 103 -13.68 -5.54 14.51
CA PRO A 103 -14.16 -5.12 13.19
C PRO A 103 -13.09 -4.43 12.32
N ASP A 104 -12.07 -3.83 12.94
CA ASP A 104 -10.91 -3.20 12.25
C ASP A 104 -9.66 -4.08 12.33
N ASP A 105 -9.81 -5.40 12.22
CA ASP A 105 -8.67 -6.31 12.15
C ASP A 105 -8.00 -6.25 10.77
N LEU A 106 -6.94 -5.45 10.69
CA LEU A 106 -6.11 -5.28 9.51
C LEU A 106 -4.70 -5.90 9.65
N TRP A 107 -4.52 -6.80 10.64
CA TRP A 107 -3.25 -7.46 10.90
C TRP A 107 -2.69 -8.14 9.65
N ASN A 108 -3.45 -9.04 9.07
CA ASN A 108 -3.03 -9.78 7.89
C ASN A 108 -2.79 -8.87 6.68
N LYS A 109 -3.62 -7.84 6.50
CA LYS A 109 -3.48 -6.88 5.40
C LYS A 109 -2.13 -6.18 5.45
N TYR A 110 -1.77 -5.61 6.60
CA TYR A 110 -0.55 -4.83 6.69
C TYR A 110 0.71 -5.68 6.73
N TYR A 111 0.68 -6.86 7.36
CA TYR A 111 1.83 -7.78 7.25
C TYR A 111 2.03 -8.33 5.83
N ALA A 112 0.96 -8.54 5.06
CA ALA A 112 1.09 -8.84 3.64
C ALA A 112 1.72 -7.68 2.85
N GLY A 113 1.35 -6.44 3.16
CA GLY A 113 1.99 -5.26 2.60
C GLY A 113 3.47 -5.14 2.97
N ILE A 114 3.83 -5.41 4.23
CA ILE A 114 5.22 -5.44 4.71
C ILE A 114 6.02 -6.53 3.98
N ARG A 115 5.45 -7.72 3.78
CA ARG A 115 6.09 -8.80 3.03
C ARG A 115 6.42 -8.37 1.61
N ILE A 116 5.46 -7.78 0.88
CA ILE A 116 5.67 -7.29 -0.50
C ILE A 116 6.74 -6.20 -0.51
N ALA A 117 6.73 -5.28 0.45
CA ALA A 117 7.74 -4.24 0.55
C ALA A 117 9.14 -4.81 0.80
N ASN A 118 9.28 -5.80 1.70
CA ASN A 118 10.55 -6.47 1.96
C ASN A 118 11.05 -7.22 0.72
N GLU A 119 10.19 -7.98 0.07
CA GLU A 119 10.52 -8.72 -1.16
C GLU A 119 11.02 -7.77 -2.26
N PHE A 120 10.38 -6.60 -2.40
CA PHE A 120 10.85 -5.57 -3.31
C PHE A 120 12.24 -5.03 -2.92
N ILE A 121 12.43 -4.65 -1.66
CA ILE A 121 13.69 -4.08 -1.16
C ILE A 121 14.87 -5.05 -1.35
N GLU A 122 14.63 -6.35 -1.15
CA GLU A 122 15.64 -7.40 -1.26
C GLU A 122 16.03 -7.69 -2.72
N ASN A 123 15.13 -7.46 -3.68
CA ASN A 123 15.32 -7.93 -5.04
C ASN A 123 15.46 -6.83 -6.10
N VAL A 124 15.09 -5.58 -5.80
CA VAL A 124 15.08 -4.49 -6.80
C VAL A 124 16.44 -4.26 -7.47
N ASP A 125 17.53 -4.52 -6.78
CA ASP A 125 18.88 -4.36 -7.30
C ASP A 125 19.28 -5.44 -8.35
N ARG A 126 18.42 -6.46 -8.58
CA ARG A 126 18.61 -7.53 -9.57
C ARG A 126 18.16 -7.15 -10.99
N VAL A 127 17.52 -6.00 -11.14
CA VAL A 127 17.01 -5.54 -12.44
C VAL A 127 18.14 -5.41 -13.44
N ASN A 128 18.01 -6.09 -14.58
CA ASN A 128 19.00 -6.04 -15.64
C ASN A 128 18.78 -4.80 -16.52
N LEU A 129 19.76 -3.90 -16.52
CA LEU A 129 19.79 -2.70 -17.35
C LEU A 129 20.88 -2.75 -18.44
N ASP A 130 21.46 -3.90 -18.72
CA ASP A 130 22.58 -4.05 -19.68
C ASP A 130 22.24 -3.52 -21.08
N LYS A 131 20.99 -3.67 -21.50
CA LYS A 131 20.50 -3.11 -22.77
C LYS A 131 20.79 -1.60 -22.91
N TYR A 132 20.68 -0.85 -21.80
CA TYR A 132 20.92 0.60 -21.78
C TYR A 132 22.36 0.93 -21.41
N ARG A 133 22.96 0.17 -20.51
CA ARG A 133 24.33 0.35 -20.02
C ARG A 133 25.37 0.18 -21.13
N LEU A 134 25.14 -0.80 -22.03
CA LEU A 134 26.05 -1.15 -23.11
C LEU A 134 25.83 -0.33 -24.38
N ASP A 135 24.77 0.46 -24.45
CA ASP A 135 24.42 1.30 -25.59
C ASP A 135 24.88 2.74 -25.36
N PRO A 136 25.87 3.27 -26.11
CA PRO A 136 26.35 4.63 -25.96
C PRO A 136 25.28 5.71 -26.14
N ASP A 137 24.28 5.44 -26.98
CA ASP A 137 23.21 6.41 -27.29
C ASP A 137 22.13 6.45 -26.19
N ASN A 138 22.09 5.46 -25.33
CA ASN A 138 21.08 5.32 -24.26
C ASN A 138 21.60 5.56 -22.85
N GLN A 139 22.75 6.22 -22.67
CA GLN A 139 23.35 6.47 -21.35
C GLN A 139 22.44 7.32 -20.43
N ASN A 140 21.72 8.29 -20.97
CA ASN A 140 20.78 9.09 -20.18
C ASN A 140 19.64 8.24 -19.64
N GLU A 141 19.07 7.34 -20.46
CA GLU A 141 18.02 6.43 -20.03
C GLU A 141 18.54 5.42 -18.98
N TYR A 142 19.79 4.96 -19.13
CA TYR A 142 20.44 4.12 -18.14
C TYR A 142 20.51 4.82 -16.77
N GLN A 143 20.96 6.07 -16.72
CA GLN A 143 21.03 6.84 -15.47
C GLN A 143 19.64 7.12 -14.88
N ASN A 144 18.65 7.43 -15.72
CA ASN A 144 17.28 7.63 -15.28
C ASN A 144 16.71 6.37 -14.62
N ARG A 145 16.92 5.19 -15.23
CA ARG A 145 16.45 3.91 -14.69
C ARG A 145 17.18 3.52 -13.40
N LEU A 146 18.46 3.79 -13.28
CA LEU A 146 19.19 3.60 -12.02
C LEU A 146 18.63 4.47 -10.90
N ASN A 147 18.32 5.72 -11.20
CA ASN A 147 17.70 6.62 -10.23
C ASN A 147 16.27 6.16 -9.86
N ASP A 148 15.49 5.68 -10.83
CA ASP A 148 14.17 5.10 -10.57
C ASP A 148 14.26 3.90 -9.62
N LEU A 149 15.17 2.95 -9.87
CA LEU A 149 15.33 1.77 -9.00
C LEU A 149 15.71 2.17 -7.57
N LYS A 150 16.60 3.16 -7.42
CA LYS A 150 16.95 3.73 -6.12
C LYS A 150 15.73 4.36 -5.45
N THR A 151 15.01 5.22 -6.16
CA THR A 151 13.79 5.89 -5.66
C THR A 151 12.74 4.85 -5.24
N TRP A 152 12.45 3.86 -6.08
CA TRP A 152 11.49 2.80 -5.80
C TRP A 152 11.84 1.97 -4.57
N LYS A 153 13.14 1.72 -4.33
CA LYS A 153 13.61 1.04 -3.11
C LYS A 153 13.22 1.82 -1.85
N TYR A 154 13.34 3.13 -1.89
CA TYR A 154 12.97 4.00 -0.77
C TYR A 154 11.45 4.22 -0.66
N GLU A 155 10.72 4.18 -1.76
CA GLU A 155 9.26 4.12 -1.70
C GLU A 155 8.77 2.83 -1.02
N ALA A 156 9.38 1.68 -1.33
CA ALA A 156 9.06 0.42 -0.64
C ALA A 156 9.38 0.50 0.86
N ARG A 157 10.48 1.16 1.25
CA ARG A 157 10.82 1.40 2.66
C ARG A 157 9.79 2.31 3.34
N PHE A 158 9.34 3.36 2.65
CA PHE A 158 8.25 4.21 3.13
C PHE A 158 6.98 3.39 3.39
N LEU A 159 6.55 2.58 2.44
CA LEU A 159 5.37 1.73 2.58
C LEU A 159 5.50 0.75 3.74
N ARG A 160 6.69 0.14 3.91
CA ARG A 160 6.98 -0.72 5.06
C ARG A 160 6.82 0.01 6.39
N ALA A 161 7.39 1.20 6.52
CA ALA A 161 7.26 2.05 7.71
C ALA A 161 5.79 2.44 7.96
N PHE A 162 5.09 2.82 6.91
CA PHE A 162 3.66 3.17 6.95
C PHE A 162 2.82 1.99 7.47
N PHE A 163 3.03 0.78 6.95
CA PHE A 163 2.28 -0.40 7.37
C PHE A 163 2.58 -0.82 8.81
N HIS A 164 3.82 -0.67 9.28
CA HIS A 164 4.15 -0.87 10.69
C HIS A 164 3.43 0.16 11.57
N PHE A 165 3.34 1.41 11.16
CA PHE A 165 2.58 2.41 11.90
C PHE A 165 1.07 2.08 11.95
N GLU A 166 0.49 1.63 10.85
CA GLU A 166 -0.91 1.20 10.82
C GLU A 166 -1.19 0.01 11.75
N LEU A 167 -0.22 -0.90 11.92
CA LEU A 167 -0.28 -1.99 12.89
C LEU A 167 -0.14 -1.47 14.33
N VAL A 168 0.90 -0.66 14.60
CA VAL A 168 1.15 -0.10 15.95
C VAL A 168 -0.06 0.70 16.44
N LYS A 169 -0.66 1.48 15.58
CA LYS A 169 -1.85 2.28 15.87
C LYS A 169 -3.05 1.45 16.35
N ARG A 170 -3.19 0.20 15.90
CA ARG A 170 -4.31 -0.71 16.20
C ARG A 170 -4.01 -1.73 17.29
N PHE A 171 -2.77 -2.22 17.33
CA PHE A 171 -2.42 -3.39 18.12
C PHE A 171 -1.35 -3.12 19.20
N GLY A 172 -0.94 -1.85 19.37
CA GLY A 172 0.20 -1.52 20.22
C GLY A 172 1.53 -2.02 19.60
N PRO A 173 2.54 -2.37 20.42
CA PRO A 173 3.79 -2.89 19.91
C PRO A 173 3.57 -4.15 19.07
N VAL A 174 4.25 -4.24 17.94
CA VAL A 174 4.14 -5.35 16.98
C VAL A 174 5.52 -5.83 16.54
N PRO A 175 5.68 -7.10 16.15
CA PRO A 175 6.94 -7.56 15.57
C PRO A 175 7.38 -6.70 14.39
N VAL A 176 8.60 -6.18 14.44
CA VAL A 176 9.19 -5.38 13.37
C VAL A 176 9.88 -6.31 12.37
N ILE A 177 9.27 -6.47 11.19
CA ILE A 177 9.72 -7.40 10.16
C ILE A 177 10.38 -6.61 9.03
N THR A 178 11.69 -6.79 8.85
CA THR A 178 12.50 -6.06 7.87
C THR A 178 13.04 -6.91 6.73
N SER A 179 12.72 -8.21 6.73
CA SER A 179 13.10 -9.16 5.68
C SER A 179 11.93 -10.08 5.33
N THR A 180 12.03 -10.74 4.19
CA THR A 180 11.04 -11.73 3.77
C THR A 180 11.14 -12.99 4.63
N LEU A 181 10.04 -13.32 5.31
CA LEU A 181 9.99 -14.48 6.19
C LEU A 181 9.70 -15.76 5.39
N SER A 182 10.32 -16.87 5.80
CA SER A 182 10.04 -18.20 5.23
C SER A 182 8.64 -18.67 5.61
N VAL A 183 7.91 -19.24 4.64
CA VAL A 183 6.55 -19.77 4.87
C VAL A 183 6.55 -20.96 5.83
N ASN A 184 7.66 -21.68 5.91
CA ASN A 184 7.78 -22.93 6.68
C ASN A 184 8.46 -22.75 8.05
N ALA A 185 8.84 -21.53 8.42
CA ALA A 185 9.46 -21.27 9.72
C ALA A 185 8.39 -21.06 10.80
N ASP A 186 8.72 -21.45 12.01
CA ASP A 186 7.91 -21.17 13.20
C ASP A 186 8.24 -19.76 13.72
N TYR A 187 7.24 -18.92 13.80
CA TYR A 187 7.33 -17.54 14.28
C TYR A 187 6.53 -17.33 15.57
N SER A 188 6.04 -18.38 16.22
CA SER A 188 5.25 -18.30 17.45
C SER A 188 5.97 -17.57 18.58
N GLU A 189 7.30 -17.69 18.62
CA GLU A 189 8.18 -17.06 19.61
C GLU A 189 8.75 -15.71 19.15
N THR A 190 8.26 -15.13 18.05
CA THR A 190 8.73 -13.81 17.59
C THR A 190 8.31 -12.74 18.60
N PRO A 191 9.25 -12.10 19.30
CA PRO A 191 8.90 -11.17 20.36
C PRO A 191 8.28 -9.89 19.82
N ARG A 192 7.39 -9.30 20.61
CA ARG A 192 6.98 -7.91 20.42
C ARG A 192 8.04 -7.01 21.04
N PRO A 193 8.64 -6.08 20.31
CA PRO A 193 9.55 -5.09 20.88
C PRO A 193 8.80 -4.11 21.77
N SER A 194 9.50 -3.18 22.42
CA SER A 194 8.84 -2.09 23.13
C SER A 194 8.11 -1.13 22.17
N MET A 195 7.20 -0.32 22.72
CA MET A 195 6.55 0.75 21.94
C MET A 195 7.60 1.71 21.37
N ASP A 196 8.57 2.11 22.18
CA ASP A 196 9.63 3.04 21.78
C ASP A 196 10.52 2.45 20.66
N ASP A 197 10.78 1.14 20.68
CA ASP A 197 11.52 0.47 19.60
C ASP A 197 10.72 0.50 18.28
N CYS A 198 9.41 0.24 18.33
CA CYS A 198 8.56 0.34 17.15
C CYS A 198 8.56 1.77 16.57
N ILE A 199 8.37 2.77 17.42
CA ILE A 199 8.35 4.19 17.04
C ILE A 199 9.72 4.62 16.48
N SER A 200 10.81 4.21 17.12
CA SER A 200 12.17 4.50 16.68
C SER A 200 12.47 3.88 15.32
N PHE A 201 12.06 2.64 15.09
CA PHE A 201 12.18 1.99 13.78
C PHE A 201 11.46 2.79 12.71
N ILE A 202 10.16 3.08 12.91
CA ILE A 202 9.34 3.78 11.93
C ILE A 202 9.91 5.18 11.62
N SER A 203 10.28 5.93 12.67
CA SER A 203 10.84 7.28 12.54
C SER A 203 12.17 7.28 11.79
N SER A 204 13.07 6.33 12.11
CA SER A 204 14.36 6.21 11.42
C SER A 204 14.21 5.82 9.95
N GLU A 205 13.23 4.99 9.61
CA GLU A 205 12.92 4.69 8.21
C GLU A 205 12.40 5.92 7.47
N CYS A 206 11.53 6.73 8.11
CA CYS A 206 11.07 7.99 7.54
C CYS A 206 12.22 8.97 7.26
N ASP A 207 13.19 9.09 8.18
CA ASP A 207 14.36 9.94 7.99
C ASP A 207 15.21 9.50 6.78
N LYS A 208 15.53 8.21 6.71
CA LYS A 208 16.30 7.65 5.58
C LYS A 208 15.54 7.82 4.24
N VAL A 209 14.24 7.70 4.26
CA VAL A 209 13.39 7.92 3.06
C VAL A 209 13.41 9.40 2.66
N ALA A 210 13.29 10.31 3.62
CA ALA A 210 13.30 11.76 3.36
C ALA A 210 14.65 12.29 2.84
N GLU A 211 15.75 11.58 3.07
CA GLU A 211 17.06 11.90 2.51
C GLU A 211 17.17 11.59 1.01
N VAL A 212 16.36 10.67 0.48
CA VAL A 212 16.49 10.15 -0.87
C VAL A 212 15.33 10.54 -1.78
N LEU A 213 14.09 10.55 -1.26
CA LEU A 213 12.94 10.92 -2.07
C LEU A 213 12.86 12.42 -2.31
N ASP A 214 12.45 12.78 -3.52
CA ASP A 214 12.22 14.15 -3.92
C ASP A 214 10.89 14.71 -3.36
N LEU A 215 10.72 16.02 -3.47
CA LEU A 215 9.48 16.72 -3.10
C LEU A 215 8.33 16.42 -4.07
N THR A 216 8.65 16.09 -5.31
CA THR A 216 7.69 15.68 -6.34
C THR A 216 7.68 14.16 -6.48
N PRO A 217 6.52 13.51 -6.70
CA PRO A 217 6.45 12.08 -6.82
C PRO A 217 7.08 11.59 -8.13
N GLY A 218 7.94 10.58 -8.05
CA GLY A 218 8.55 9.92 -9.19
C GLY A 218 9.25 10.91 -10.14
N ARG A 219 8.89 10.84 -11.42
CA ARG A 219 9.40 11.77 -12.45
C ARG A 219 8.54 13.05 -12.61
N GLY A 220 7.59 13.29 -11.72
CA GLY A 220 6.70 14.46 -11.76
C GLY A 220 5.64 14.40 -12.87
N ILE A 221 5.32 13.22 -13.39
CA ILE A 221 4.25 13.02 -14.36
C ILE A 221 2.95 12.54 -13.70
N ASP A 222 1.82 12.71 -14.36
CA ASP A 222 0.51 12.38 -13.79
C ASP A 222 0.37 10.92 -13.34
N SER A 223 1.06 9.98 -13.96
CA SER A 223 1.06 8.56 -13.56
C SER A 223 1.76 8.32 -12.21
N ASP A 224 2.62 9.23 -11.77
CA ASP A 224 3.36 9.12 -10.52
C ASP A 224 2.63 9.78 -9.33
N LEU A 225 1.54 10.49 -9.59
CA LEU A 225 0.72 11.07 -8.52
C LEU A 225 0.24 10.00 -7.55
N GLY A 226 0.46 10.24 -6.27
CA GLY A 226 0.14 9.29 -5.19
C GLY A 226 1.31 8.39 -4.78
N ARG A 227 2.47 8.49 -5.46
CA ARG A 227 3.71 7.85 -4.99
C ARG A 227 4.28 8.61 -3.79
N ALA A 228 5.06 7.90 -2.97
CA ALA A 228 5.68 8.50 -1.79
C ALA A 228 6.70 9.60 -2.17
N THR A 229 6.73 10.64 -1.35
CA THR A 229 7.64 11.78 -1.50
C THR A 229 8.37 12.05 -0.20
N LYS A 230 9.39 12.92 -0.23
CA LYS A 230 10.02 13.46 0.98
C LYS A 230 8.99 14.02 1.96
N GLY A 231 8.02 14.79 1.45
CA GLY A 231 6.96 15.36 2.27
C GLY A 231 6.07 14.30 2.93
N ALA A 232 5.75 13.22 2.20
CA ALA A 232 4.99 12.10 2.75
C ALA A 232 5.75 11.38 3.89
N ALA A 233 7.07 11.21 3.75
CA ALA A 233 7.90 10.59 4.79
C ALA A 233 7.96 11.45 6.06
N LEU A 234 8.18 12.75 5.93
CA LEU A 234 8.21 13.69 7.06
C LEU A 234 6.83 13.82 7.73
N ALA A 235 5.75 13.84 6.95
CA ALA A 235 4.39 13.87 7.49
C ALA A 235 4.04 12.57 8.24
N LEU A 236 4.47 11.42 7.74
CA LEU A 236 4.33 10.16 8.47
C LEU A 236 5.09 10.20 9.79
N LYS A 237 6.35 10.66 9.80
CA LYS A 237 7.16 10.81 11.01
C LYS A 237 6.46 11.73 12.03
N SER A 238 5.97 12.88 11.58
CA SER A 238 5.23 13.82 12.44
C SER A 238 4.03 13.14 13.11
N ARG A 239 3.23 12.40 12.34
CA ARG A 239 2.07 11.68 12.87
C ARG A 239 2.46 10.56 13.85
N VAL A 240 3.51 9.81 13.55
CA VAL A 240 4.04 8.75 14.42
C VAL A 240 4.49 9.30 15.76
N LEU A 241 5.25 10.40 15.76
CA LEU A 241 5.74 11.04 16.98
C LEU A 241 4.61 11.69 17.78
N LEU A 242 3.58 12.23 17.13
CA LEU A 242 2.39 12.74 17.78
C LEU A 242 1.67 11.62 18.55
N TYR A 243 1.49 10.46 17.94
CA TYR A 243 0.90 9.30 18.61
C TYR A 243 1.77 8.83 19.78
N ALA A 244 3.11 8.76 19.58
CA ALA A 244 4.04 8.35 20.63
C ALA A 244 4.07 9.30 21.85
N ALA A 245 3.70 10.56 21.67
CA ALA A 245 3.60 11.55 22.75
C ALA A 245 2.24 11.49 23.48
N SER A 246 1.22 10.86 22.89
CA SER A 246 -0.11 10.80 23.50
C SER A 246 -0.13 9.90 24.74
N PRO A 247 -0.96 10.21 25.73
CA PRO A 247 -1.04 9.44 26.98
C PRO A 247 -1.26 7.94 26.77
N LEU A 248 -2.13 7.56 25.82
CA LEU A 248 -2.42 6.17 25.52
C LEU A 248 -1.15 5.37 25.11
N TYR A 249 -0.24 5.99 24.36
CA TYR A 249 0.97 5.31 23.87
C TYR A 249 2.14 5.38 24.86
N LEU A 250 2.08 6.30 25.82
CA LEU A 250 3.05 6.38 26.92
C LEU A 250 2.88 5.24 27.91
N ASP A 251 1.64 4.89 28.23
CA ASP A 251 1.33 3.76 29.10
C ASP A 251 0.10 2.97 28.62
N TRP A 252 0.24 2.36 27.44
CA TRP A 252 -0.83 1.61 26.80
C TRP A 252 -1.31 0.38 27.59
N GLN A 253 -0.48 -0.14 28.51
CA GLN A 253 -0.82 -1.30 29.35
C GLN A 253 -1.66 -0.92 30.56
N ASN A 254 -1.42 0.27 31.13
CA ASN A 254 -2.07 0.73 32.34
C ASN A 254 -2.82 2.06 32.13
N PHE A 255 -3.25 2.31 30.89
CA PHE A 255 -3.92 3.56 30.54
C PHE A 255 -5.12 3.81 31.45
N SER A 256 -5.17 5.00 32.07
CA SER A 256 -6.26 5.48 32.90
C SER A 256 -6.56 6.94 32.58
N GLU A 257 -7.80 7.27 32.32
CA GLU A 257 -8.22 8.65 32.08
C GLU A 257 -8.07 9.57 33.30
N SER A 258 -8.01 8.99 34.51
CA SER A 258 -7.83 9.75 35.74
C SER A 258 -6.38 10.14 36.04
N ASP A 259 -5.41 9.51 35.40
CA ASP A 259 -3.98 9.76 35.60
C ASP A 259 -3.25 9.65 34.24
N LEU A 260 -3.33 10.73 33.46
CA LEU A 260 -2.77 10.77 32.11
C LEU A 260 -1.26 11.04 32.15
N PRO A 261 -0.41 10.10 31.73
CA PRO A 261 1.01 10.32 31.65
C PRO A 261 1.33 11.37 30.57
N SER A 262 2.39 12.15 30.79
CA SER A 262 2.86 13.14 29.83
C SER A 262 4.38 13.14 29.75
N ASP A 263 4.90 13.21 28.53
CA ASP A 263 6.33 13.32 28.23
C ASP A 263 6.58 14.56 27.37
N MET A 264 7.12 15.61 27.98
CA MET A 264 7.37 16.90 27.33
C MET A 264 8.37 16.78 26.18
N GLU A 265 9.36 15.90 26.27
CA GLU A 265 10.34 15.73 25.20
C GLU A 265 9.73 15.03 23.99
N LYS A 266 8.84 14.07 24.18
CA LYS A 266 8.07 13.45 23.08
C LYS A 266 7.14 14.48 22.42
N TRP A 267 6.50 15.35 23.17
CA TRP A 267 5.68 16.46 22.61
C TRP A 267 6.52 17.45 21.81
N LYS A 268 7.71 17.81 22.29
CA LYS A 268 8.65 18.66 21.54
C LYS A 268 9.11 18.00 20.23
N ALA A 269 9.44 16.70 20.29
CA ALA A 269 9.83 15.95 19.10
C ALA A 269 8.71 15.90 18.06
N ALA A 270 7.46 15.70 18.49
CA ALA A 270 6.28 15.72 17.61
C ALA A 270 6.08 17.10 16.98
N ALA A 271 6.18 18.17 17.77
CA ALA A 271 6.07 19.54 17.29
C ALA A 271 7.18 19.90 16.30
N GLN A 272 8.42 19.49 16.55
CA GLN A 272 9.52 19.71 15.62
C GLN A 272 9.30 18.96 14.31
N ALA A 273 8.87 17.70 14.35
CA ALA A 273 8.59 16.93 13.13
C ALA A 273 7.45 17.53 12.30
N ALA A 274 6.43 18.10 12.95
CA ALA A 274 5.38 18.85 12.25
C ALA A 274 5.94 20.12 11.61
N LYS A 275 6.81 20.84 12.32
CA LYS A 275 7.51 22.02 11.80
C LYS A 275 8.38 21.68 10.59
N ASP A 276 9.08 20.55 10.59
CA ASP A 276 9.92 20.11 9.47
C ASP A 276 9.09 19.95 8.16
N VAL A 277 7.82 19.54 8.25
CA VAL A 277 6.91 19.52 7.10
C VAL A 277 6.54 20.93 6.63
N ILE A 278 6.24 21.83 7.58
CA ILE A 278 5.90 23.24 7.28
C ILE A 278 7.09 23.93 6.61
N ASP A 279 8.30 23.70 7.11
CA ASP A 279 9.54 24.33 6.64
C ASP A 279 9.94 23.85 5.22
N LEU A 280 9.34 22.79 4.67
CA LEU A 280 9.48 22.47 3.23
C LEU A 280 8.96 23.59 2.32
N GLY A 281 8.00 24.40 2.78
CA GLY A 281 7.47 25.56 2.07
C GLY A 281 6.69 25.26 0.79
N ILE A 282 6.32 23.98 0.56
CA ILE A 282 5.59 23.55 -0.64
C ILE A 282 4.11 23.22 -0.36
N TYR A 283 3.75 23.09 0.91
CA TYR A 283 2.39 22.82 1.34
C TYR A 283 1.74 24.06 1.93
N SER A 284 0.46 24.24 1.68
CA SER A 284 -0.34 25.33 2.27
C SER A 284 -1.81 24.92 2.29
N LEU A 285 -2.59 25.51 3.20
CA LEU A 285 -4.02 25.29 3.22
C LEU A 285 -4.64 25.72 1.88
N TYR A 286 -5.54 24.90 1.36
CA TYR A 286 -6.23 25.19 0.12
C TYR A 286 -7.31 26.26 0.33
N GLY A 287 -7.41 27.21 -0.59
CA GLY A 287 -8.21 28.41 -0.42
C GLY A 287 -9.73 28.21 -0.31
N SER A 288 -10.25 27.00 -0.62
CA SER A 288 -11.68 26.71 -0.56
C SER A 288 -11.95 25.30 -0.07
N TYR A 289 -12.38 25.17 1.16
CA TYR A 289 -12.78 23.87 1.74
C TYR A 289 -13.86 23.16 0.91
N ALA A 290 -14.85 23.92 0.42
CA ALA A 290 -15.95 23.37 -0.38
C ALA A 290 -15.51 22.71 -1.71
N THR A 291 -14.33 23.06 -2.21
CA THR A 291 -13.79 22.51 -3.47
C THR A 291 -12.52 21.67 -3.27
N LEU A 292 -12.03 21.54 -2.05
CA LEU A 292 -10.80 20.82 -1.71
C LEU A 292 -10.77 19.39 -2.28
N PHE A 293 -11.89 18.67 -2.16
CA PHE A 293 -12.03 17.27 -2.61
C PHE A 293 -12.67 17.12 -4.00
N LYS A 294 -12.94 18.24 -4.71
CA LYS A 294 -13.60 18.21 -6.03
C LYS A 294 -12.58 18.26 -7.16
N ASN A 295 -12.33 17.14 -7.82
CA ASN A 295 -11.54 17.04 -9.07
C ASN A 295 -10.18 17.76 -9.05
N ASN A 296 -9.58 17.93 -7.88
CA ASN A 296 -8.34 18.65 -7.71
C ASN A 296 -7.25 17.73 -7.17
N PHE A 297 -6.61 16.99 -8.07
CA PHE A 297 -5.59 16.00 -7.72
C PHE A 297 -4.22 16.62 -7.37
N GLN A 298 -4.03 17.92 -7.64
CA GLN A 298 -2.77 18.63 -7.45
C GLN A 298 -3.00 19.95 -6.70
N ASN A 299 -3.54 19.88 -5.48
CA ASN A 299 -3.62 21.07 -4.66
C ASN A 299 -2.48 21.11 -3.62
N SER A 300 -2.24 22.30 -3.09
CA SER A 300 -1.14 22.58 -2.17
C SER A 300 -1.29 21.92 -0.78
N GLU A 301 -2.45 21.37 -0.46
CA GLU A 301 -2.74 20.76 0.85
C GLU A 301 -2.48 19.25 0.86
N PHE A 302 -2.52 18.58 -0.32
CA PHE A 302 -2.32 17.14 -0.40
C PHE A 302 -0.84 16.76 -0.29
N ILE A 303 -0.51 15.97 0.72
CA ILE A 303 0.84 15.46 0.96
C ILE A 303 1.02 14.05 0.38
N LEU A 304 0.04 13.18 0.61
CA LEU A 304 -0.02 11.81 0.08
C LEU A 304 -1.47 11.49 -0.24
N MET A 305 -1.73 10.96 -1.42
CA MET A 305 -3.06 10.54 -1.82
C MET A 305 -3.06 9.10 -2.33
N ARG A 306 -4.11 8.35 -2.05
CA ARG A 306 -4.40 7.10 -2.72
C ARG A 306 -5.37 7.37 -3.86
N ARG A 307 -4.98 7.03 -5.08
CA ARG A 307 -5.82 7.21 -6.27
C ARG A 307 -6.66 5.97 -6.53
N TYR A 308 -7.88 6.20 -6.96
CA TYR A 308 -8.81 5.18 -7.43
C TYR A 308 -9.23 5.49 -8.86
N GLY A 309 -9.69 4.48 -9.58
CA GLY A 309 -10.51 4.69 -10.77
C GLY A 309 -11.87 5.32 -10.39
N ASN A 310 -12.66 5.66 -11.39
CA ASN A 310 -14.00 6.18 -11.15
C ASN A 310 -14.82 5.16 -10.34
N ASN A 311 -15.28 5.56 -9.19
CA ASN A 311 -16.23 4.81 -8.35
C ASN A 311 -17.16 5.80 -7.66
N SER A 312 -18.30 5.31 -7.21
CA SER A 312 -19.31 6.07 -6.47
C SER A 312 -19.52 5.54 -5.06
N ASP A 313 -18.52 4.88 -4.50
CA ASP A 313 -18.65 4.24 -3.18
C ASP A 313 -18.94 5.24 -2.08
N PHE A 314 -18.31 6.43 -2.13
CA PHE A 314 -18.56 7.47 -1.14
C PHE A 314 -20.02 7.92 -1.17
N GLU A 315 -20.54 8.26 -2.33
CA GLU A 315 -21.91 8.70 -2.52
C GLU A 315 -22.90 7.56 -2.20
N LYS A 316 -22.59 6.35 -2.66
CA LYS A 316 -23.45 5.19 -2.44
C LYS A 316 -23.65 4.90 -0.94
N TYR A 317 -22.62 4.96 -0.14
CA TYR A 317 -22.69 4.60 1.28
C TYR A 317 -23.11 5.76 2.19
N ASN A 318 -23.06 7.02 1.71
CA ASN A 318 -23.41 8.18 2.51
C ASN A 318 -24.71 8.86 2.07
N PHE A 319 -25.16 8.69 0.82
CA PHE A 319 -26.39 9.32 0.36
C PHE A 319 -27.64 8.56 0.85
N PRO A 320 -28.74 9.28 1.12
CA PRO A 320 -30.02 8.68 1.42
C PRO A 320 -30.52 7.79 0.27
N VAL A 321 -31.37 6.80 0.59
CA VAL A 321 -31.98 5.88 -0.40
C VAL A 321 -32.71 6.63 -1.52
N SER A 322 -33.36 7.76 -1.21
CA SER A 322 -34.06 8.60 -2.18
C SER A 322 -33.14 9.22 -3.25
N TYR A 323 -31.83 9.29 -2.98
CA TYR A 323 -30.80 9.76 -3.92
C TYR A 323 -29.96 8.63 -4.51
N GLY A 324 -30.43 7.37 -4.38
CA GLY A 324 -29.75 6.20 -4.92
C GLY A 324 -28.61 5.67 -4.04
N GLY A 325 -28.46 6.18 -2.84
CA GLY A 325 -27.53 5.67 -1.84
C GLY A 325 -28.10 4.52 -1.02
N VAL A 326 -27.28 3.92 -0.17
CA VAL A 326 -27.68 2.91 0.82
C VAL A 326 -28.12 3.61 2.13
N GLY A 327 -27.62 4.80 2.39
CA GLY A 327 -27.78 5.51 3.65
C GLY A 327 -27.04 4.80 4.79
N GLY A 328 -27.45 5.07 6.00
CA GLY A 328 -26.98 4.32 7.16
C GLY A 328 -26.15 5.12 8.13
N ILE A 329 -25.27 6.00 7.68
CA ILE A 329 -24.51 6.90 8.58
C ILE A 329 -25.37 8.15 8.83
N ASN A 330 -25.66 8.40 10.11
CA ASN A 330 -26.44 9.54 10.55
C ASN A 330 -25.65 10.32 11.59
N THR A 331 -25.73 11.64 11.52
CA THR A 331 -25.11 12.52 12.52
C THR A 331 -25.75 12.30 13.90
N SER A 332 -24.92 12.30 14.92
CA SER A 332 -25.39 12.31 16.32
C SER A 332 -25.90 13.69 16.71
N LEU A 333 -26.67 13.74 17.80
CA LEU A 333 -27.08 15.02 18.39
C LEU A 333 -25.86 15.82 18.89
N ASN A 334 -24.84 15.13 19.42
CA ASN A 334 -23.60 15.76 19.88
C ASN A 334 -22.91 16.55 18.76
N LEU A 335 -22.81 15.96 17.56
CA LEU A 335 -22.24 16.67 16.41
C LEU A 335 -23.12 17.88 16.00
N VAL A 336 -24.43 17.71 15.95
CA VAL A 336 -25.36 18.82 15.61
C VAL A 336 -25.21 19.97 16.61
N ASP A 337 -25.19 19.68 17.90
CA ASP A 337 -25.06 20.70 18.95
C ASP A 337 -23.68 21.38 18.96
N SER A 338 -22.66 20.76 18.37
CA SER A 338 -21.32 21.37 18.24
C SER A 338 -21.21 22.46 17.20
N TYR A 339 -22.23 22.64 16.36
CA TYR A 339 -22.29 23.69 15.32
C TYR A 339 -22.97 24.98 15.78
N GLU A 340 -23.41 25.07 17.02
CA GLU A 340 -23.96 26.31 17.62
C GLU A 340 -22.83 27.24 18.15
#